data_07348121d17545cdd2330312efb4e8fe
#
_entry.id   07348121d17545cdd2330312efb4e8fe
#
_cell.length_a   1.000
_cell.length_b   1.000
_cell.length_c   1.000
_cell.angle_alpha   90.00
_cell.angle_beta   90.00
_cell.angle_gamma   90.00
#
_symmetry.space_group_name_H-M   'P 1'
#
loop_
_entity.id
_entity.type
_entity.pdbx_description
1 polymer ?
#
loop_
_entity_poly.entity_id
_entity_poly.type
_entity_poly.pdbx_seq_one_letter_code
_entity_poly.pdbx_strand_id
1 'polypeptide(L)'
;MTATERALELTRVAADAAVDKLGTDLIAYDVSDQLAITDVFLVVTASNERQVGAVVDGIEEALRGLEVKPVRREGDREQRWVLLDYLDLVVHVQHADERRFYALERLWQDTPGIRLGLDVRR
;
A
#
# COMPACT_ATOMS: atom_id res chain seq x y z
N MET A 1 10.98 -2.78 17.91
CA MET A 1 10.80 -1.50 17.19
C MET A 1 9.39 -1.42 16.63
N THR A 2 8.89 -0.23 16.44
CA THR A 2 7.59 0.01 15.83
C THR A 2 7.75 1.00 14.68
N ALA A 3 6.76 1.05 13.81
CA ALA A 3 6.75 2.01 12.72
C ALA A 3 6.75 3.44 13.28
N THR A 4 7.42 4.35 12.57
CA THR A 4 7.51 5.74 12.99
C THR A 4 6.17 6.45 12.78
N GLU A 5 5.99 7.57 13.47
CA GLU A 5 4.82 8.44 13.26
C GLU A 5 4.74 8.87 11.80
N ARG A 6 5.87 9.18 11.19
CA ARG A 6 5.91 9.59 9.78
C ARG A 6 5.43 8.47 8.87
N ALA A 7 5.91 7.25 9.10
CA ALA A 7 5.48 6.10 8.30
C ALA A 7 3.98 5.88 8.44
N LEU A 8 3.44 6.02 9.64
CA LEU A 8 2.01 5.85 9.88
C LEU A 8 1.20 6.94 9.20
N GLU A 9 1.70 8.18 9.21
CA GLU A 9 1.03 9.28 8.51
C GLU A 9 0.95 9.00 7.01
N LEU A 10 2.07 8.62 6.41
CA LEU A 10 2.10 8.30 4.98
C LEU A 10 1.15 7.15 4.65
N THR A 11 1.11 6.15 5.53
CA THR A 11 0.23 4.99 5.34
C THR A 11 -1.24 5.39 5.34
N ARG A 12 -1.65 6.24 6.28
CA ARG A 12 -3.04 6.68 6.36
C ARG A 12 -3.44 7.48 5.13
N VAL A 13 -2.57 8.38 4.69
CA VAL A 13 -2.85 9.19 3.50
C VAL A 13 -2.96 8.30 2.26
N ALA A 14 -2.03 7.35 2.11
CA ALA A 14 -2.06 6.42 0.98
C ALA A 14 -3.32 5.55 1.02
N ALA A 15 -3.69 5.05 2.19
CA ALA A 15 -4.87 4.20 2.34
C ALA A 15 -6.16 4.96 2.02
N ASP A 16 -6.29 6.18 2.50
CA ASP A 16 -7.46 7.01 2.21
C ASP A 16 -7.58 7.26 0.71
N ALA A 17 -6.46 7.57 0.06
CA ALA A 17 -6.45 7.80 -1.38
C ALA A 17 -6.85 6.54 -2.15
N ALA A 18 -6.39 5.37 -1.69
CA ALA A 18 -6.75 4.10 -2.32
C ALA A 18 -8.25 3.84 -2.22
N VAL A 19 -8.84 4.11 -1.06
CA VAL A 19 -10.29 3.93 -0.88
C VAL A 19 -11.07 4.88 -1.78
N ASP A 20 -10.60 6.12 -1.93
CA ASP A 20 -11.25 7.09 -2.81
C ASP A 20 -11.26 6.61 -4.26
N LYS A 21 -10.30 5.81 -4.65
CA LYS A 21 -10.21 5.25 -6.00
C LYS A 21 -10.74 3.82 -6.06
N LEU A 22 -11.56 3.43 -5.07
CA LEU A 22 -12.24 2.14 -5.01
C LEU A 22 -11.31 0.95 -4.80
N GLY A 23 -10.15 1.17 -4.24
CA GLY A 23 -9.30 0.07 -3.77
C GLY A 23 -9.99 -0.67 -2.64
N THR A 24 -9.76 -1.98 -2.57
CA THR A 24 -10.39 -2.85 -1.58
C THR A 24 -9.36 -3.70 -0.86
N ASP A 25 -9.81 -4.39 0.19
CA ASP A 25 -9.01 -5.35 0.96
C ASP A 25 -7.66 -4.76 1.38
N LEU A 26 -7.70 -3.54 1.91
CA LEU A 26 -6.50 -2.86 2.37
C LEU A 26 -6.02 -3.50 3.67
N ILE A 27 -4.73 -3.81 3.69
CA ILE A 27 -4.07 -4.30 4.89
C ILE A 27 -2.73 -3.58 5.00
N ALA A 28 -2.41 -3.13 6.20
CA ALA A 28 -1.11 -2.53 6.47
C ALA A 28 -0.42 -3.32 7.59
N TYR A 29 0.88 -3.57 7.40
CA TYR A 29 1.69 -4.31 8.35
C TYR A 29 2.84 -3.46 8.81
N ASP A 30 3.10 -3.47 10.13
CA ASP A 30 4.30 -2.89 10.69
C ASP A 30 5.42 -3.94 10.53
N VAL A 31 6.30 -3.71 9.58
CA VAL A 31 7.39 -4.64 9.26
C VAL A 31 8.73 -4.13 9.78
N SER A 32 8.71 -3.12 10.64
CA SER A 32 9.94 -2.48 11.13
C SER A 32 10.86 -3.45 11.87
N ASP A 33 10.31 -4.49 12.49
CA ASP A 33 11.13 -5.50 13.17
C ASP A 33 11.72 -6.52 12.21
N GLN A 34 11.08 -6.75 11.06
CA GLN A 34 11.53 -7.76 10.11
C GLN A 34 12.42 -7.17 9.03
N LEU A 35 12.21 -5.91 8.66
CA LEU A 35 12.91 -5.27 7.55
C LEU A 35 13.63 -4.01 8.04
N ALA A 36 14.92 -3.93 7.70
CA ALA A 36 15.73 -2.78 8.13
C ALA A 36 15.46 -1.53 7.28
N ILE A 37 14.86 -1.69 6.10
CA ILE A 37 14.80 -0.61 5.12
C ILE A 37 13.43 0.04 5.00
N THR A 38 12.41 -0.51 5.63
CA THR A 38 11.08 0.10 5.60
C THR A 38 10.32 -0.24 6.86
N ASP A 39 9.37 0.62 7.21
CA ASP A 39 8.57 0.45 8.43
C ASP A 39 7.22 -0.22 8.15
N VAL A 40 6.61 0.06 7.00
CA VAL A 40 5.23 -0.36 6.74
C VAL A 40 5.10 -0.91 5.33
N PHE A 41 4.37 -2.03 5.21
CA PHE A 41 3.83 -2.51 3.94
C PHE A 41 2.34 -2.26 3.92
N LEU A 42 1.87 -1.59 2.88
CA LEU A 42 0.43 -1.41 2.63
C LEU A 42 0.08 -2.19 1.37
N VAL A 43 -0.91 -3.07 1.47
CA VAL A 43 -1.38 -3.86 0.34
C VAL A 43 -2.81 -3.45 0.00
N VAL A 44 -3.05 -3.14 -1.27
CA VAL A 44 -4.34 -2.70 -1.77
C VAL A 44 -4.73 -3.57 -2.96
N THR A 45 -5.99 -3.93 -3.06
CA THR A 45 -6.51 -4.70 -4.18
C THR A 45 -7.31 -3.80 -5.11
N ALA A 46 -7.19 -4.03 -6.40
CA ALA A 46 -7.99 -3.39 -7.43
C ALA A 46 -8.60 -4.45 -8.34
N SER A 47 -9.77 -4.17 -8.91
CA SER A 47 -10.55 -5.18 -9.61
C SER A 47 -10.10 -5.43 -11.05
N ASN A 48 -9.37 -4.49 -11.64
CA ASN A 48 -8.87 -4.62 -13.01
C ASN A 48 -7.65 -3.72 -13.19
N GLU A 49 -6.98 -3.86 -14.34
CA GLU A 49 -5.74 -3.12 -14.60
C GLU A 49 -5.94 -1.61 -14.61
N ARG A 50 -7.05 -1.15 -15.18
CA ARG A 50 -7.34 0.29 -15.19
C ARG A 50 -7.47 0.82 -13.77
N GLN A 51 -8.13 0.07 -12.91
CA GLN A 51 -8.30 0.48 -11.53
C GLN A 51 -6.98 0.43 -10.76
N VAL A 52 -6.13 -0.54 -11.05
CA VAL A 52 -4.77 -0.54 -10.48
C VAL A 52 -4.09 0.79 -10.77
N GLY A 53 -4.13 1.23 -12.03
CA GLY A 53 -3.54 2.51 -12.42
C GLY A 53 -4.18 3.68 -11.70
N ALA A 54 -5.49 3.69 -11.56
CA ALA A 54 -6.20 4.78 -10.88
C ALA A 54 -5.82 4.85 -9.39
N VAL A 55 -5.71 3.70 -8.74
CA VAL A 55 -5.30 3.64 -7.33
C VAL A 55 -3.87 4.15 -7.17
N VAL A 56 -2.96 3.70 -8.05
CA VAL A 56 -1.56 4.14 -8.02
C VAL A 56 -1.49 5.66 -8.19
N ASP A 57 -2.19 6.20 -9.18
CA ASP A 57 -2.17 7.64 -9.44
C ASP A 57 -2.75 8.43 -8.26
N GLY A 58 -3.81 7.93 -7.66
CA GLY A 58 -4.43 8.57 -6.50
C GLY A 58 -3.50 8.61 -5.30
N ILE A 59 -2.81 7.50 -5.04
CA ILE A 59 -1.85 7.43 -3.94
C ILE A 59 -0.70 8.40 -4.17
N GLU A 60 -0.15 8.40 -5.39
CA GLU A 60 0.97 9.29 -5.69
C GLU A 60 0.58 10.76 -5.57
N GLU A 61 -0.61 11.11 -6.05
CA GLU A 61 -1.09 12.48 -5.96
C GLU A 61 -1.26 12.91 -4.51
N ALA A 62 -1.85 12.05 -3.68
CA ALA A 62 -2.08 12.36 -2.28
C ALA A 62 -0.76 12.54 -1.52
N LEU A 63 0.22 11.67 -1.77
CA LEU A 63 1.52 11.79 -1.09
C LEU A 63 2.33 12.97 -1.63
N ARG A 64 2.13 13.33 -2.89
CA ARG A 64 2.76 14.53 -3.44
C ARG A 64 2.26 15.78 -2.71
N GLY A 65 1.03 15.75 -2.22
CA GLY A 65 0.51 16.83 -1.38
C GLY A 65 1.28 17.00 -0.09
N LEU A 66 1.95 15.94 0.38
CA LEU A 66 2.86 15.98 1.52
C LEU A 66 4.31 16.17 1.09
N GLU A 67 4.53 16.49 -0.17
CA GLU A 67 5.86 16.68 -0.77
C GLU A 67 6.69 15.39 -0.75
N VAL A 68 6.03 14.25 -0.90
CA VAL A 68 6.69 12.94 -0.89
C VAL A 68 6.51 12.27 -2.25
N LYS A 69 7.61 11.82 -2.83
CA LYS A 69 7.62 11.10 -4.10
C LYS A 69 8.22 9.71 -3.89
N PRO A 70 7.78 8.72 -4.67
CA PRO A 70 8.39 7.39 -4.54
C PRO A 70 9.83 7.44 -5.04
N VAL A 71 10.71 6.72 -4.36
CA VAL A 71 12.09 6.57 -4.82
C VAL A 71 12.17 5.52 -5.92
N ARG A 72 11.15 4.66 -6.03
CA ARG A 72 11.13 3.61 -7.03
C ARG A 72 9.69 3.18 -7.31
N ARG A 73 9.40 2.90 -8.58
CA ARG A 73 8.15 2.28 -9.02
C ARG A 73 8.49 1.04 -9.82
N GLU A 74 7.75 -0.02 -9.60
CA GLU A 74 7.93 -1.27 -10.36
C GLU A 74 6.56 -1.82 -10.73
N GLY A 75 6.48 -2.48 -11.89
CA GLY A 75 5.29 -3.19 -12.31
C GLY A 75 4.22 -2.34 -12.97
N ASP A 76 4.45 -1.04 -13.14
CA ASP A 76 3.41 -0.13 -13.62
C ASP A 76 3.08 -0.30 -15.10
N ARG A 77 3.92 -1.00 -15.87
CA ARG A 77 3.63 -1.25 -17.28
C ARG A 77 2.42 -2.20 -17.43
N GLU A 78 2.44 -3.32 -16.72
CA GLU A 78 1.38 -4.32 -16.79
C GLU A 78 0.18 -3.97 -15.93
N GLN A 79 0.39 -3.17 -14.90
CA GLN A 79 -0.66 -2.76 -13.95
C GLN A 79 -1.37 -3.94 -13.30
N ARG A 80 -0.60 -4.98 -13.00
CA ARG A 80 -1.14 -6.12 -12.27
C ARG A 80 -0.63 -6.18 -10.84
N TRP A 81 0.59 -5.70 -10.62
CA TRP A 81 1.18 -5.60 -9.28
C TRP A 81 2.18 -4.46 -9.33
N VAL A 82 1.74 -3.29 -8.87
CA VAL A 82 2.58 -2.11 -8.86
C VAL A 82 3.12 -1.89 -7.46
N LEU A 83 4.42 -1.68 -7.37
CA LEU A 83 5.10 -1.39 -6.13
C LEU A 83 5.53 0.08 -6.13
N LEU A 84 5.17 0.80 -5.08
CA LEU A 84 5.60 2.18 -4.86
C LEU A 84 6.45 2.21 -3.59
N ASP A 85 7.71 2.51 -3.73
CA ASP A 85 8.66 2.52 -2.62
C ASP A 85 8.90 3.95 -2.17
N TYR A 86 8.44 4.26 -0.95
CA TYR A 86 8.62 5.58 -0.33
C TYR A 86 9.63 5.53 0.82
N LEU A 87 10.44 4.48 0.91
CA LEU A 87 11.39 4.20 1.98
C LEU A 87 10.69 3.77 3.27
N ASP A 88 10.01 4.68 3.95
CA ASP A 88 9.31 4.36 5.20
C ASP A 88 8.06 3.53 4.97
N LEU A 89 7.53 3.57 3.76
CA LEU A 89 6.31 2.88 3.36
C LEU A 89 6.53 2.27 1.98
N VAL A 90 6.20 1.00 1.84
CA VAL A 90 6.13 0.36 0.53
C VAL A 90 4.67 -0.01 0.28
N VAL A 91 4.12 0.50 -0.83
CA VAL A 91 2.73 0.23 -1.20
C VAL A 91 2.73 -0.83 -2.31
N HIS A 92 1.91 -1.86 -2.12
CA HIS A 92 1.66 -2.88 -3.13
C HIS A 92 0.22 -2.72 -3.60
N VAL A 93 0.03 -2.37 -4.87
CA VAL A 93 -1.30 -2.32 -5.47
C VAL A 93 -1.42 -3.51 -6.39
N GLN A 94 -2.30 -4.44 -6.07
CA GLN A 94 -2.41 -5.70 -6.79
C GLN A 94 -3.78 -5.85 -7.42
N HIS A 95 -3.79 -6.32 -8.68
CA HIS A 95 -5.00 -6.85 -9.29
C HIS A 95 -5.53 -7.97 -8.41
N ALA A 96 -6.84 -8.13 -8.36
CA ALA A 96 -7.49 -9.12 -7.51
C ALA A 96 -6.94 -10.54 -7.72
N ASP A 97 -6.64 -10.91 -8.96
CA ASP A 97 -6.08 -12.23 -9.26
C ASP A 97 -4.68 -12.39 -8.69
N GLU A 98 -3.85 -11.33 -8.79
CA GLU A 98 -2.50 -11.35 -8.22
C GLU A 98 -2.55 -11.44 -6.70
N ARG A 99 -3.48 -10.71 -6.07
CA ARG A 99 -3.65 -10.72 -4.63
C ARG A 99 -3.96 -12.15 -4.15
N ARG A 100 -4.86 -12.83 -4.85
CA ARG A 100 -5.25 -14.18 -4.53
C ARG A 100 -4.11 -15.17 -4.72
N PHE A 101 -3.39 -15.03 -5.84
CA PHE A 101 -2.32 -15.95 -6.20
C PHE A 101 -1.13 -15.85 -5.24
N TYR A 102 -0.67 -14.64 -4.98
CA TYR A 102 0.55 -14.44 -4.20
C TYR A 102 0.29 -14.41 -2.71
N ALA A 103 -0.89 -13.95 -2.29
CA ALA A 103 -1.32 -13.96 -0.90
C ALA A 103 -0.24 -13.44 0.05
N LEU A 104 0.24 -12.20 -0.20
CA LEU A 104 1.30 -11.59 0.61
C LEU A 104 0.98 -11.61 2.09
N GLU A 105 -0.29 -11.51 2.44
CA GLU A 105 -0.72 -11.52 3.83
C GLU A 105 -0.34 -12.80 4.57
N ARG A 106 -0.12 -13.89 3.85
CA ARG A 106 0.33 -15.14 4.48
C ARG A 106 1.77 -15.05 4.96
N LEU A 107 2.59 -14.27 4.28
CA LEU A 107 3.97 -14.05 4.68
C LEU A 107 4.05 -13.25 5.98
N TRP A 108 3.05 -12.41 6.22
CA TRP A 108 3.07 -11.45 7.31
C TRP A 108 2.01 -11.73 8.36
N GLN A 109 1.46 -12.96 8.39
CA GLN A 109 0.32 -13.26 9.27
C GLN A 109 0.65 -13.09 10.75
N ASP A 110 1.92 -13.26 11.13
CA ASP A 110 2.37 -13.07 12.51
C ASP A 110 2.93 -11.67 12.76
N THR A 111 2.83 -10.79 11.77
CA THR A 111 3.34 -9.43 11.85
C THR A 111 2.25 -8.52 12.38
N PRO A 112 2.58 -7.53 13.22
CA PRO A 112 1.55 -6.62 13.72
C PRO A 112 0.83 -5.91 12.58
N GLY A 113 -0.50 -5.99 12.61
CA GLY A 113 -1.33 -5.24 11.69
C GLY A 113 -1.49 -3.81 12.18
N ILE A 114 -1.72 -2.91 11.25
CA ILE A 114 -1.96 -1.50 11.56
C ILE A 114 -3.41 -1.20 11.30
N ARG A 115 -4.08 -0.62 12.30
CA ARG A 115 -5.45 -0.18 12.14
C ARG A 115 -5.46 1.10 11.33
N LEU A 116 -6.12 1.08 10.18
CA LEU A 116 -6.08 2.20 9.24
C LEU A 116 -7.12 3.28 9.56
N GLY A 117 -8.13 2.95 10.34
CA GLY A 117 -9.16 3.93 10.69
C GLY A 117 -10.01 4.34 9.51
N LEU A 118 -10.17 3.45 8.53
CA LEU A 118 -10.94 3.73 7.34
C LEU A 118 -12.42 3.45 7.58
N ASP A 119 -13.26 4.22 6.91
CA ASP A 119 -14.68 3.89 6.79
C ASP A 119 -14.80 2.81 5.73
N VAL A 120 -14.58 1.57 6.13
CA VAL A 120 -14.40 0.47 5.21
C VAL A 120 -15.74 -0.12 4.80
N ARG A 121 -15.93 -0.22 3.52
CA ARG A 121 -17.01 -1.00 2.94
C ARG A 121 -16.41 -2.29 2.41
N ARG A 122 -16.82 -3.36 3.01
CA ARG A 122 -16.33 -4.66 2.59
C ARG A 122 -17.40 -5.48 1.94
#